data_75b30b026dbb9b4bd8bb9728041ffb03
#
_entry.id   75b30b026dbb9b4bd8bb9728041ffb03
#
_cell.length_a   1.000
_cell.length_b   1.000
_cell.length_c   1.000
_cell.angle_alpha   90.00
_cell.angle_beta   90.00
_cell.angle_gamma   90.00
#
_symmetry.space_group_name_H-M   'P 1'
#
loop_
_entity.id
_entity.type
_entity.pdbx_description
1 polymer ?
#
loop_
_entity_poly.entity_id
_entity_poly.type
_entity_poly.pdbx_seq_one_letter_code
_entity_poly.pdbx_strand_id
1 'polypeptide(L)'
;MAAHSIGSATVSFGLVSVPVQLFAAGESKATISFNWLHKKDGARLKQQYVCAKDGEKVERDEMIKGYEFAKGQYVTFTPDELKALEERATGAIDIVEFLPAEKVDRIYLDRTYFLGPDKGGERAYKLLAEALEKTKRVAIGQYAARGKQYLIMVRPMDGGLVMEQLRYADEIRNIAEVPIPKTEVKKPELDLAIKLIDQAATEEFQPEKYKDNVRERMQEQIERKVEGKQITEEPEEAPKARVLDLMQALKQSLEGTEAKAPAKPSKRRKVAGGR
;
A
#
# COMPACT_ATOMS: atom_id res chain seq x y z
N MET A 1 2.31 14.18 16.58
CA MET A 1 3.75 14.44 16.35
C MET A 1 3.91 14.92 14.90
N ALA A 2 4.79 15.89 14.63
CA ALA A 2 5.04 16.32 13.25
C ALA A 2 5.71 15.17 12.47
N ALA A 3 5.32 15.00 11.20
CA ALA A 3 5.94 14.01 10.32
C ALA A 3 7.41 14.38 10.07
N HIS A 4 8.30 13.38 10.08
CA HIS A 4 9.70 13.59 9.74
C HIS A 4 9.89 13.52 8.23
N SER A 5 10.57 14.53 7.66
CA SER A 5 10.99 14.50 6.26
C SER A 5 12.02 13.38 6.03
N ILE A 6 11.82 12.63 4.95
CA ILE A 6 12.74 11.57 4.50
C ILE A 6 13.73 12.04 3.44
N GLY A 7 13.56 13.26 2.93
CA GLY A 7 14.41 13.91 1.95
C GLY A 7 13.81 15.18 1.40
N SER A 8 14.59 15.92 0.62
CA SER A 8 14.16 17.10 -0.13
C SER A 8 14.27 16.84 -1.63
N ALA A 9 13.40 17.50 -2.39
CA ALA A 9 13.38 17.44 -3.85
C ALA A 9 12.96 18.80 -4.43
N THR A 10 13.05 18.93 -5.74
CA THR A 10 12.51 20.10 -6.46
C THR A 10 11.59 19.62 -7.56
N VAL A 11 10.31 20.00 -7.48
CA VAL A 11 9.36 19.76 -8.58
C VAL A 11 9.59 20.81 -9.65
N SER A 12 9.92 20.36 -10.85
CA SER A 12 10.24 21.23 -11.99
C SER A 12 9.24 21.00 -13.13
N PHE A 13 8.68 22.08 -13.66
CA PHE A 13 7.86 22.06 -14.88
C PHE A 13 8.06 23.33 -15.68
N GLY A 14 8.55 23.21 -16.89
CA GLY A 14 8.99 24.35 -17.69
C GLY A 14 10.09 25.14 -16.97
N LEU A 15 9.84 26.42 -16.72
CA LEU A 15 10.78 27.31 -16.00
C LEU A 15 10.47 27.44 -14.50
N VAL A 16 9.47 26.74 -14.01
CA VAL A 16 9.04 26.82 -12.62
C VAL A 16 9.71 25.69 -11.82
N SER A 17 10.32 26.07 -10.70
CA SER A 17 10.91 25.15 -9.73
C SER A 17 10.26 25.34 -8.37
N VAL A 18 9.79 24.26 -7.79
CA VAL A 18 9.08 24.23 -6.51
C VAL A 18 9.88 23.34 -5.54
N PRO A 19 10.65 23.91 -4.62
CA PRO A 19 11.33 23.12 -3.60
C PRO A 19 10.31 22.48 -2.65
N VAL A 20 10.49 21.18 -2.40
CA VAL A 20 9.60 20.36 -1.58
C VAL A 20 10.36 19.42 -0.66
N GLN A 21 9.74 19.05 0.45
CA GLN A 21 10.18 17.99 1.34
C GLN A 21 9.29 16.77 1.14
N LEU A 22 9.88 15.58 1.18
CA LEU A 22 9.18 14.31 1.05
C LEU A 22 8.92 13.71 2.44
N PHE A 23 7.71 13.20 2.62
CA PHE A 23 7.27 12.49 3.82
C PHE A 23 6.65 11.16 3.43
N ALA A 24 6.96 10.08 4.16
CA ALA A 24 6.29 8.81 3.93
C ALA A 24 4.80 8.94 4.28
N ALA A 25 3.91 8.54 3.36
CA ALA A 25 2.47 8.53 3.62
C ALA A 25 2.05 7.36 4.54
N GLY A 26 2.78 6.25 4.51
CA GLY A 26 2.53 5.10 5.39
C GLY A 26 3.36 5.16 6.68
N GLU A 27 2.74 4.83 7.80
CA GLU A 27 3.43 4.67 9.08
C GLU A 27 3.90 3.23 9.31
N SER A 28 5.22 3.03 9.38
CA SER A 28 5.81 1.71 9.70
C SER A 28 5.58 1.28 11.15
N LYS A 29 5.27 2.21 12.06
CA LYS A 29 4.98 1.93 13.47
C LYS A 29 3.74 1.06 13.70
N ALA A 30 2.86 0.98 12.71
CA ALA A 30 1.68 0.12 12.77
C ALA A 30 2.01 -1.38 12.60
N THR A 31 3.22 -1.73 12.15
CA THR A 31 3.62 -3.12 11.92
C THR A 31 4.34 -3.68 13.14
N ILE A 32 3.82 -4.78 13.68
CA ILE A 32 4.49 -5.52 14.76
C ILE A 32 5.67 -6.28 14.14
N SER A 33 6.89 -5.98 14.61
CA SER A 33 8.11 -6.66 14.15
C SER A 33 8.70 -7.53 15.25
N PHE A 34 9.14 -8.73 14.87
CA PHE A 34 9.79 -9.67 15.77
C PHE A 34 11.27 -9.80 15.45
N ASN A 35 12.11 -9.94 16.50
CA ASN A 35 13.53 -10.22 16.37
C ASN A 35 13.77 -11.72 16.53
N TRP A 36 14.67 -12.28 15.74
CA TRP A 36 15.13 -13.64 15.93
C TRP A 36 16.02 -13.71 17.16
N LEU A 37 15.65 -14.62 18.08
CA LEU A 37 16.39 -14.86 19.31
C LEU A 37 16.89 -16.31 19.35
N HIS A 38 18.06 -16.51 19.96
CA HIS A 38 18.58 -17.84 20.21
C HIS A 38 17.74 -18.52 21.32
N LYS A 39 17.21 -19.71 21.03
CA LYS A 39 16.29 -20.40 21.94
C LYS A 39 16.90 -20.73 23.31
N LYS A 40 18.22 -20.94 23.37
CA LYS A 40 18.92 -21.38 24.57
C LYS A 40 19.14 -20.27 25.60
N ASP A 41 19.45 -19.06 25.14
CA ASP A 41 19.88 -17.95 25.99
C ASP A 41 19.18 -16.62 25.75
N GLY A 42 18.26 -16.57 24.76
CA GLY A 42 17.50 -15.36 24.43
C GLY A 42 18.32 -14.28 23.69
N ALA A 43 19.57 -14.56 23.32
CA ALA A 43 20.41 -13.57 22.63
C ALA A 43 19.88 -13.29 21.20
N ARG A 44 20.01 -12.04 20.74
CA ARG A 44 19.65 -11.66 19.37
C ARG A 44 20.56 -12.34 18.36
N LEU A 45 19.97 -12.91 17.31
CA LEU A 45 20.72 -13.50 16.21
C LEU A 45 21.20 -12.41 15.24
N LYS A 46 22.41 -12.61 14.70
CA LYS A 46 22.98 -11.82 13.60
C LYS A 46 23.01 -12.66 12.33
N GLN A 47 22.74 -12.04 11.19
CA GLN A 47 22.89 -12.70 9.89
C GLN A 47 24.34 -12.55 9.41
N GLN A 48 24.86 -13.62 8.82
CA GLN A 48 26.18 -13.66 8.19
C GLN A 48 26.03 -14.25 6.79
N TYR A 49 26.86 -13.79 5.87
CA TYR A 49 26.99 -14.39 4.54
C TYR A 49 28.05 -15.48 4.61
N VAL A 50 27.73 -16.61 4.01
CA VAL A 50 28.64 -17.74 3.87
C VAL A 50 28.72 -18.17 2.42
N CYS A 51 29.91 -18.54 1.97
CA CYS A 51 30.12 -19.08 0.64
C CYS A 51 29.41 -20.42 0.51
N ALA A 52 28.62 -20.60 -0.57
CA ALA A 52 27.85 -21.82 -0.79
C ALA A 52 28.73 -23.03 -1.14
N LYS A 53 29.98 -22.81 -1.54
CA LYS A 53 30.90 -23.85 -1.97
C LYS A 53 31.63 -24.53 -0.79
N ASP A 54 32.10 -23.75 0.16
CA ASP A 54 32.99 -24.20 1.25
C ASP A 54 32.48 -23.86 2.63
N GLY A 55 31.41 -23.01 2.74
CA GLY A 55 30.83 -22.60 4.01
C GLY A 55 31.61 -21.52 4.74
N GLU A 56 32.68 -20.97 4.15
CA GLU A 56 33.44 -19.89 4.75
C GLU A 56 32.59 -18.61 4.87
N LYS A 57 32.84 -17.86 5.94
CA LYS A 57 32.22 -16.55 6.18
C LYS A 57 32.82 -15.52 5.21
N VAL A 58 31.95 -14.81 4.48
CA VAL A 58 32.35 -13.79 3.52
C VAL A 58 32.06 -12.40 4.08
N GLU A 59 33.07 -11.56 4.14
CA GLU A 59 32.92 -10.16 4.55
C GLU A 59 32.44 -9.30 3.37
N ARG A 60 31.85 -8.11 3.67
CA ARG A 60 31.20 -7.29 2.64
C ARG A 60 32.11 -6.78 1.54
N ASP A 61 33.35 -6.51 1.86
CA ASP A 61 34.39 -6.05 0.92
C ASP A 61 34.86 -7.15 -0.03
N GLU A 62 34.63 -8.42 0.33
CA GLU A 62 34.88 -9.59 -0.54
C GLU A 62 33.72 -9.93 -1.46
N MET A 63 32.60 -9.24 -1.34
CA MET A 63 31.39 -9.50 -2.14
C MET A 63 31.40 -8.68 -3.43
N ILE A 64 31.08 -9.33 -4.54
CA ILE A 64 30.81 -8.69 -5.82
C ILE A 64 29.38 -8.99 -6.27
N LYS A 65 28.79 -8.12 -7.08
CA LYS A 65 27.47 -8.37 -7.66
C LYS A 65 27.61 -9.10 -8.98
N GLY A 66 26.88 -10.21 -9.12
CA GLY A 66 26.81 -11.00 -10.37
C GLY A 66 25.38 -10.99 -10.92
N TYR A 67 25.23 -10.77 -12.22
CA TYR A 67 23.99 -10.98 -12.96
C TYR A 67 24.03 -12.33 -13.66
N GLU A 68 23.09 -13.21 -13.34
CA GLU A 68 22.97 -14.52 -13.98
C GLU A 68 22.26 -14.37 -15.32
N PHE A 69 23.00 -14.49 -16.43
CA PHE A 69 22.45 -14.37 -17.77
C PHE A 69 22.09 -15.73 -18.38
N ALA A 70 22.67 -16.81 -17.87
CA ALA A 70 22.29 -18.18 -18.15
C ALA A 70 22.55 -19.03 -16.90
N LYS A 71 21.89 -20.17 -16.76
CA LYS A 71 21.97 -21.03 -15.57
C LYS A 71 23.43 -21.33 -15.16
N GLY A 72 23.84 -20.82 -14.02
CA GLY A 72 25.19 -20.96 -13.47
C GLY A 72 26.27 -20.09 -14.14
N GLN A 73 25.88 -19.15 -15.02
CA GLN A 73 26.83 -18.24 -15.69
C GLN A 73 26.52 -16.79 -15.27
N TYR A 74 27.53 -16.12 -14.73
CA TYR A 74 27.41 -14.79 -14.17
C TYR A 74 28.32 -13.78 -14.88
N VAL A 75 27.78 -12.60 -15.13
CA VAL A 75 28.58 -11.40 -15.42
C VAL A 75 28.71 -10.63 -14.10
N THR A 76 29.94 -10.32 -13.71
CA THR A 76 30.22 -9.61 -12.47
C THR A 76 30.40 -8.12 -12.71
N PHE A 77 29.95 -7.32 -11.75
CA PHE A 77 30.06 -5.88 -11.78
C PHE A 77 30.77 -5.40 -10.51
N THR A 78 31.77 -4.55 -10.71
CA THR A 78 32.37 -3.81 -9.60
C THR A 78 31.43 -2.72 -9.09
N PRO A 79 31.58 -2.27 -7.82
CA PRO A 79 30.81 -1.16 -7.30
C PRO A 79 30.89 0.12 -8.15
N ASP A 80 32.06 0.41 -8.73
CA ASP A 80 32.28 1.61 -9.55
C ASP A 80 31.57 1.50 -10.91
N GLU A 81 31.59 0.34 -11.55
CA GLU A 81 30.82 0.09 -12.78
C GLU A 81 29.32 0.28 -12.54
N LEU A 82 28.78 -0.29 -11.46
CA LEU A 82 27.38 -0.12 -11.12
C LEU A 82 27.04 1.34 -10.82
N LYS A 83 27.90 2.04 -10.08
CA LYS A 83 27.73 3.46 -9.77
C LYS A 83 27.78 4.34 -11.02
N ALA A 84 28.56 3.96 -12.02
CA ALA A 84 28.61 4.66 -13.31
C ALA A 84 27.30 4.51 -14.13
N LEU A 85 26.56 3.40 -13.93
CA LEU A 85 25.27 3.15 -14.56
C LEU A 85 24.10 3.75 -13.80
N GLU A 86 24.30 4.11 -12.52
CA GLU A 86 23.26 4.71 -11.68
C GLU A 86 22.92 6.13 -12.18
N GLU A 87 21.62 6.41 -12.27
CA GLU A 87 21.16 7.77 -12.53
C GLU A 87 21.63 8.69 -11.39
N ARG A 88 22.18 9.86 -11.75
CA ARG A 88 22.58 10.84 -10.75
C ARG A 88 21.37 11.30 -9.96
N ALA A 89 21.38 11.09 -8.66
CA ALA A 89 20.33 11.56 -7.76
C ALA A 89 20.35 13.11 -7.73
N THR A 90 19.68 13.74 -8.68
CA THR A 90 19.58 15.20 -8.78
C THR A 90 18.64 15.78 -7.71
N GLY A 91 17.78 14.93 -7.12
CA GLY A 91 16.67 15.39 -6.30
C GLY A 91 15.59 16.14 -7.08
N ALA A 92 15.68 16.13 -8.42
CA ALA A 92 14.69 16.75 -9.28
C ALA A 92 13.52 15.78 -9.54
N ILE A 93 12.33 16.31 -9.48
CA ILE A 93 11.07 15.71 -9.93
C ILE A 93 10.69 16.48 -11.21
N ASP A 94 11.07 15.93 -12.35
CA ASP A 94 10.86 16.58 -13.64
C ASP A 94 9.51 16.19 -14.21
N ILE A 95 8.56 17.14 -14.21
CA ILE A 95 7.22 16.94 -14.76
C ILE A 95 7.27 17.02 -16.28
N VAL A 96 6.75 15.99 -16.93
CA VAL A 96 6.74 15.82 -18.39
C VAL A 96 5.40 16.22 -18.99
N GLU A 97 4.29 15.83 -18.32
CA GLU A 97 2.94 16.05 -18.83
C GLU A 97 1.89 16.19 -17.73
N PHE A 98 0.72 16.68 -18.11
CA PHE A 98 -0.45 16.78 -17.25
C PHE A 98 -1.65 16.09 -17.91
N LEU A 99 -2.32 15.21 -17.18
CA LEU A 99 -3.46 14.44 -17.70
C LEU A 99 -4.60 14.36 -16.67
N PRO A 100 -5.84 14.03 -17.08
CA PRO A 100 -6.94 13.82 -16.14
C PRO A 100 -6.64 12.66 -15.17
N ALA A 101 -6.96 12.84 -13.89
CA ALA A 101 -6.63 11.86 -12.84
C ALA A 101 -7.23 10.46 -13.10
N GLU A 102 -8.44 10.41 -13.67
CA GLU A 102 -9.14 9.16 -14.01
C GLU A 102 -8.50 8.35 -15.14
N LYS A 103 -7.52 8.93 -15.86
CA LYS A 103 -6.80 8.24 -16.94
C LYS A 103 -5.61 7.42 -16.45
N VAL A 104 -5.21 7.57 -15.21
CA VAL A 104 -4.16 6.73 -14.59
C VAL A 104 -4.81 5.54 -13.92
N ASP A 105 -4.60 4.35 -14.47
CA ASP A 105 -5.10 3.13 -13.87
C ASP A 105 -4.36 2.85 -12.55
N ARG A 106 -5.12 2.45 -11.52
CA ARG A 106 -4.60 2.17 -10.17
C ARG A 106 -3.58 1.02 -10.13
N ILE A 107 -3.56 0.15 -11.15
CA ILE A 107 -2.59 -0.96 -11.25
C ILE A 107 -1.15 -0.47 -11.30
N TYR A 108 -0.92 0.76 -11.78
CA TYR A 108 0.41 1.36 -11.84
C TYR A 108 0.91 1.91 -10.51
N LEU A 109 0.03 2.14 -9.53
CA LEU A 109 0.40 2.73 -8.24
C LEU A 109 1.28 1.76 -7.42
N ASP A 110 2.40 2.26 -6.88
CA ASP A 110 3.30 1.49 -6.02
C ASP A 110 3.42 2.11 -4.63
N ARG A 111 4.09 3.25 -4.50
CA ARG A 111 4.34 3.92 -3.21
C ARG A 111 3.85 5.34 -3.20
N THR A 112 3.39 5.77 -2.04
CA THR A 112 2.84 7.11 -1.83
C THR A 112 3.68 7.90 -0.85
N TYR A 113 3.92 9.18 -1.19
CA TYR A 113 4.63 10.15 -0.37
C TYR A 113 3.83 11.44 -0.31
N PHE A 114 3.82 12.11 0.82
CA PHE A 114 3.35 13.48 0.90
C PHE A 114 4.49 14.44 0.51
N LEU A 115 4.14 15.48 -0.22
CA LEU A 115 5.04 16.57 -0.53
C LEU A 115 4.64 17.76 0.32
N GLY A 116 5.56 18.30 1.11
CA GLY A 116 5.40 19.56 1.81
C GLY A 116 6.25 20.65 1.15
N PRO A 117 5.89 21.94 1.27
CA PRO A 117 6.74 23.00 0.78
C PRO A 117 8.06 23.07 1.55
N ASP A 118 9.17 23.26 0.85
CA ASP A 118 10.44 23.61 1.49
C ASP A 118 10.61 25.15 1.48
N LYS A 119 11.59 25.63 2.23
CA LYS A 119 11.85 27.07 2.45
C LYS A 119 11.93 27.84 1.13
N GLY A 120 11.11 28.87 1.00
CA GLY A 120 11.01 29.72 -0.20
C GLY A 120 10.15 29.15 -1.32
N GLY A 121 9.62 27.92 -1.16
CA GLY A 121 8.75 27.26 -2.13
C GLY A 121 7.26 27.41 -1.87
N GLU A 122 6.84 27.98 -0.75
CA GLU A 122 5.47 27.93 -0.23
C GLU A 122 4.44 28.49 -1.23
N ARG A 123 4.76 29.64 -1.88
CA ARG A 123 3.87 30.26 -2.85
C ARG A 123 3.73 29.43 -4.13
N ALA A 124 4.85 28.95 -4.67
CA ALA A 124 4.86 28.14 -5.88
C ALA A 124 4.22 26.77 -5.65
N TYR A 125 4.44 26.17 -4.49
CA TYR A 125 3.79 24.95 -4.04
C TYR A 125 2.26 25.10 -4.00
N LYS A 126 1.76 26.14 -3.33
CA LYS A 126 0.32 26.39 -3.23
C LYS A 126 -0.31 26.65 -4.60
N LEU A 127 0.39 27.42 -5.45
CA LEU A 127 -0.07 27.68 -6.81
C LEU A 127 -0.21 26.39 -7.62
N LEU A 128 0.78 25.49 -7.54
CA LEU A 128 0.74 24.20 -8.24
C LEU A 128 -0.41 23.32 -7.72
N ALA A 129 -0.57 23.20 -6.39
CA ALA A 129 -1.64 22.42 -5.79
C ALA A 129 -3.03 22.91 -6.23
N GLU A 130 -3.30 24.22 -6.14
CA GLU A 130 -4.57 24.81 -6.56
C GLU A 130 -4.81 24.69 -8.08
N ALA A 131 -3.76 24.79 -8.90
CA ALA A 131 -3.88 24.65 -10.34
C ALA A 131 -4.27 23.22 -10.73
N LEU A 132 -3.63 22.21 -10.14
CA LEU A 132 -3.96 20.81 -10.35
C LEU A 132 -5.39 20.47 -9.88
N GLU A 133 -5.79 21.00 -8.72
CA GLU A 133 -7.13 20.79 -8.17
C GLU A 133 -8.22 21.41 -9.07
N LYS A 134 -8.06 22.68 -9.47
CA LYS A 134 -9.03 23.39 -10.34
C LYS A 134 -9.14 22.76 -11.72
N THR A 135 -8.04 22.23 -12.26
CA THR A 135 -8.03 21.60 -13.59
C THR A 135 -8.41 20.13 -13.56
N LYS A 136 -8.54 19.53 -12.36
CA LYS A 136 -8.75 18.07 -12.15
C LYS A 136 -7.69 17.23 -12.87
N ARG A 137 -6.46 17.72 -12.89
CA ARG A 137 -5.32 17.07 -13.54
C ARG A 137 -4.31 16.59 -12.50
N VAL A 138 -3.53 15.60 -12.92
CA VAL A 138 -2.32 15.14 -12.26
C VAL A 138 -1.13 15.40 -13.14
N ALA A 139 0.04 15.57 -12.54
CA ALA A 139 1.29 15.73 -13.24
C ALA A 139 2.03 14.39 -13.28
N ILE A 140 2.49 13.98 -14.46
CA ILE A 140 3.36 12.80 -14.64
C ILE A 140 4.78 13.29 -14.86
N GLY A 141 5.73 12.62 -14.23
CA GLY A 141 7.13 12.99 -14.33
C GLY A 141 8.07 11.86 -13.94
N GLN A 142 9.34 12.23 -13.85
CA GLN A 142 10.42 11.33 -13.48
C GLN A 142 11.14 11.87 -12.24
N TYR A 143 11.55 10.96 -11.37
CA TYR A 143 12.27 11.26 -10.15
C TYR A 143 13.53 10.41 -10.05
N ALA A 144 14.70 11.04 -10.11
CA ALA A 144 15.98 10.37 -9.97
C ALA A 144 16.42 10.35 -8.49
N ALA A 145 16.42 9.16 -7.88
CA ALA A 145 16.83 8.97 -6.50
C ALA A 145 17.45 7.59 -6.29
N ARG A 146 18.44 7.50 -5.41
CA ARG A 146 19.10 6.26 -5.01
C ARG A 146 19.61 5.43 -6.21
N GLY A 147 20.17 6.09 -7.21
CA GLY A 147 20.71 5.44 -8.41
C GLY A 147 19.65 4.92 -9.38
N LYS A 148 18.38 5.25 -9.19
CA LYS A 148 17.28 4.82 -10.06
C LYS A 148 16.44 6.00 -10.51
N GLN A 149 15.83 5.85 -11.66
CA GLN A 149 14.82 6.74 -12.19
C GLN A 149 13.45 6.12 -11.93
N TYR A 150 12.57 6.87 -11.28
CA TYR A 150 11.21 6.45 -10.97
C TYR A 150 10.22 7.22 -11.83
N LEU A 151 9.24 6.52 -12.38
CA LEU A 151 8.04 7.16 -12.94
C LEU A 151 7.17 7.59 -11.76
N ILE A 152 6.71 8.84 -11.76
CA ILE A 152 5.91 9.38 -10.67
C ILE A 152 4.69 10.14 -11.18
N MET A 153 3.69 10.22 -10.32
CA MET A 153 2.52 11.07 -10.47
C MET A 153 2.44 12.03 -9.27
N VAL A 154 2.23 13.32 -9.53
CA VAL A 154 1.93 14.30 -8.49
C VAL A 154 0.47 14.73 -8.64
N ARG A 155 -0.29 14.63 -7.55
CA ARG A 155 -1.70 15.01 -7.49
C ARG A 155 -2.01 15.90 -6.29
N PRO A 156 -3.06 16.72 -6.35
CA PRO A 156 -3.55 17.47 -5.20
C PRO A 156 -4.31 16.54 -4.24
N MET A 157 -4.23 16.85 -2.94
CA MET A 157 -5.00 16.20 -1.88
C MET A 157 -5.10 17.12 -0.68
N ASP A 158 -6.32 17.46 -0.24
CA ASP A 158 -6.60 18.26 0.96
C ASP A 158 -5.79 19.57 1.04
N GLY A 159 -5.65 20.26 -0.09
CA GLY A 159 -4.87 21.50 -0.21
C GLY A 159 -3.36 21.33 -0.25
N GLY A 160 -2.87 20.08 -0.21
CA GLY A 160 -1.47 19.70 -0.36
C GLY A 160 -1.20 18.92 -1.65
N LEU A 161 0.02 18.40 -1.78
CA LEU A 161 0.45 17.56 -2.89
C LEU A 161 0.89 16.19 -2.41
N VAL A 162 0.53 15.19 -3.20
CA VAL A 162 0.92 13.79 -3.00
C VAL A 162 1.72 13.34 -4.23
N MET A 163 2.84 12.69 -4.00
CA MET A 163 3.62 12.02 -5.01
C MET A 163 3.40 10.53 -4.90
N GLU A 164 2.97 9.91 -5.97
CA GLU A 164 2.80 8.48 -6.10
C GLU A 164 3.83 7.93 -7.07
N GLN A 165 4.63 6.97 -6.63
CA GLN A 165 5.52 6.23 -7.49
C GLN A 165 4.69 5.28 -8.34
N LEU A 166 4.97 5.24 -9.63
CA LEU A 166 4.29 4.37 -10.59
C LEU A 166 5.24 3.27 -11.05
N ARG A 167 4.67 2.13 -11.40
CA ARG A 167 5.37 1.08 -12.13
C ARG A 167 5.51 1.44 -13.60
N TYR A 168 6.60 1.03 -14.22
CA TYR A 168 6.75 1.07 -15.67
C TYR A 168 5.83 0.04 -16.35
N ALA A 169 5.52 0.24 -17.63
CA ALA A 169 4.60 -0.63 -18.35
C ALA A 169 5.07 -2.09 -18.44
N ASP A 170 6.37 -2.31 -18.50
CA ASP A 170 7.02 -3.62 -18.53
C ASP A 170 7.05 -4.34 -17.17
N GLU A 171 6.78 -3.61 -16.08
CA GLU A 171 6.62 -4.19 -14.73
C GLU A 171 5.19 -4.72 -14.47
N ILE A 172 4.23 -4.42 -15.37
CA ILE A 172 2.82 -4.85 -15.26
C ILE A 172 2.57 -6.04 -16.18
N ARG A 173 2.12 -7.15 -15.59
CA ARG A 173 1.68 -8.32 -16.37
C ARG A 173 0.40 -8.02 -17.11
N ASN A 174 0.28 -8.55 -18.32
CA ASN A 174 -0.95 -8.46 -19.08
C ASN A 174 -2.02 -9.37 -18.44
N ILE A 175 -3.24 -8.86 -18.23
CA ILE A 175 -4.37 -9.64 -17.73
C ILE A 175 -4.70 -10.83 -18.66
N ALA A 176 -4.37 -10.76 -19.95
CA ALA A 176 -4.55 -11.85 -20.90
C ALA A 176 -3.69 -13.10 -20.58
N GLU A 177 -2.65 -12.96 -19.75
CA GLU A 177 -1.85 -14.09 -19.27
C GLU A 177 -2.58 -14.91 -18.20
N VAL A 178 -3.62 -14.35 -17.58
CA VAL A 178 -4.44 -15.02 -16.59
C VAL A 178 -5.45 -15.93 -17.31
N PRO A 179 -5.52 -17.24 -17.00
CA PRO A 179 -6.43 -18.16 -17.64
C PRO A 179 -7.88 -17.96 -17.15
N ILE A 180 -8.53 -16.89 -17.60
CA ILE A 180 -9.91 -16.57 -17.25
C ILE A 180 -10.84 -17.37 -18.20
N PRO A 181 -11.63 -18.31 -17.68
CA PRO A 181 -12.53 -19.08 -18.49
C PRO A 181 -13.69 -18.21 -19.02
N LYS A 182 -14.02 -18.40 -20.29
CA LYS A 182 -15.22 -17.78 -20.92
C LYS A 182 -16.44 -18.61 -20.55
N THR A 183 -17.04 -18.32 -19.41
CA THR A 183 -18.24 -19.02 -18.93
C THR A 183 -19.45 -18.12 -19.11
N GLU A 184 -20.53 -18.66 -19.66
CA GLU A 184 -21.81 -17.93 -19.78
C GLU A 184 -22.47 -17.83 -18.39
N VAL A 185 -22.91 -16.63 -18.05
CA VAL A 185 -23.66 -16.35 -16.82
C VAL A 185 -25.16 -16.26 -17.17
N LYS A 186 -25.98 -17.01 -16.44
CA LYS A 186 -27.44 -16.94 -16.65
C LYS A 186 -28.00 -15.65 -16.08
N LYS A 187 -28.92 -15.04 -16.82
CA LYS A 187 -29.54 -13.77 -16.42
C LYS A 187 -30.11 -13.76 -15.00
N PRO A 188 -30.87 -14.79 -14.52
CA PRO A 188 -31.37 -14.82 -13.14
C PRO A 188 -30.27 -14.83 -12.05
N GLU A 189 -29.11 -15.46 -12.34
CA GLU A 189 -27.96 -15.48 -11.44
C GLU A 189 -27.31 -14.10 -11.36
N LEU A 190 -27.18 -13.43 -12.51
CA LEU A 190 -26.65 -12.08 -12.58
C LEU A 190 -27.56 -11.07 -11.84
N ASP A 191 -28.87 -11.16 -12.05
CA ASP A 191 -29.84 -10.28 -11.39
C ASP A 191 -29.85 -10.43 -9.86
N LEU A 192 -29.66 -11.66 -9.36
CA LEU A 192 -29.49 -11.91 -7.92
C LEU A 192 -28.17 -11.36 -7.37
N ALA A 193 -27.07 -11.54 -8.11
CA ALA A 193 -25.77 -11.00 -7.74
C ALA A 193 -25.79 -9.46 -7.67
N ILE A 194 -26.43 -8.81 -8.64
CA ILE A 194 -26.61 -7.34 -8.64
C ILE A 194 -27.36 -6.89 -7.39
N LYS A 195 -28.49 -7.55 -7.04
CA LYS A 195 -29.24 -7.22 -5.83
C LYS A 195 -28.42 -7.34 -4.55
N LEU A 196 -27.55 -8.36 -4.44
CA LEU A 196 -26.63 -8.51 -3.30
C LEU A 196 -25.61 -7.39 -3.24
N ILE A 197 -25.06 -6.99 -4.39
CA ILE A 197 -24.14 -5.85 -4.47
C ILE A 197 -24.84 -4.57 -4.04
N ASP A 198 -26.04 -4.30 -4.54
CA ASP A 198 -26.82 -3.10 -4.21
C ASP A 198 -27.18 -3.03 -2.70
N GLN A 199 -27.49 -4.19 -2.08
CA GLN A 199 -27.73 -4.25 -0.64
C GLN A 199 -26.52 -3.93 0.23
N ALA A 200 -25.32 -4.24 -0.25
CA ALA A 200 -24.06 -3.98 0.43
C ALA A 200 -23.36 -2.69 -0.03
N ALA A 201 -23.93 -2.01 -1.04
CA ALA A 201 -23.35 -0.80 -1.60
C ALA A 201 -23.30 0.35 -0.59
N THR A 202 -22.18 1.07 -0.61
CA THR A 202 -21.99 2.30 0.16
C THR A 202 -21.42 3.37 -0.76
N GLU A 203 -21.85 4.62 -0.54
CA GLU A 203 -21.41 5.76 -1.37
C GLU A 203 -19.99 6.21 -1.05
N GLU A 204 -19.48 5.91 0.15
CA GLU A 204 -18.18 6.38 0.61
C GLU A 204 -17.34 5.26 1.20
N PHE A 205 -16.05 5.29 0.88
CA PHE A 205 -15.05 4.45 1.51
C PHE A 205 -14.65 5.04 2.87
N GLN A 206 -14.92 4.30 3.95
CA GLN A 206 -14.59 4.68 5.32
C GLN A 206 -13.55 3.70 5.87
N PRO A 207 -12.24 3.99 5.72
CA PRO A 207 -11.16 3.08 6.10
C PRO A 207 -11.17 2.73 7.60
N GLU A 208 -11.69 3.61 8.46
CA GLU A 208 -11.77 3.41 9.91
C GLU A 208 -12.66 2.24 10.33
N LYS A 209 -13.56 1.79 9.44
CA LYS A 209 -14.41 0.62 9.68
C LYS A 209 -13.64 -0.70 9.58
N TYR A 210 -12.49 -0.69 8.92
CA TYR A 210 -11.69 -1.88 8.68
C TYR A 210 -10.52 -1.92 9.65
N LYS A 211 -10.47 -2.96 10.48
CA LYS A 211 -9.43 -3.17 11.47
C LYS A 211 -8.64 -4.43 11.15
N ASP A 212 -7.35 -4.39 11.41
CA ASP A 212 -6.50 -5.58 11.35
C ASP A 212 -6.65 -6.38 12.65
N ASN A 213 -7.62 -7.29 12.68
CA ASN A 213 -7.91 -8.14 13.83
C ASN A 213 -6.72 -9.06 14.21
N VAL A 214 -5.83 -9.38 13.26
CA VAL A 214 -4.63 -10.17 13.55
C VAL A 214 -3.65 -9.35 14.36
N ARG A 215 -3.45 -8.11 13.98
CA ARG A 215 -2.61 -7.17 14.71
C ARG A 215 -3.15 -6.90 16.12
N GLU A 216 -4.45 -6.68 16.27
CA GLU A 216 -5.09 -6.48 17.58
C GLU A 216 -4.84 -7.70 18.48
N ARG A 217 -5.11 -8.92 18.00
CA ARG A 217 -4.84 -10.16 18.73
C ARG A 217 -3.37 -10.35 19.09
N MET A 218 -2.44 -10.04 18.16
CA MET A 218 -1.01 -10.09 18.43
C MET A 218 -0.62 -9.11 19.54
N GLN A 219 -1.14 -7.90 19.51
CA GLN A 219 -0.86 -6.88 20.51
C GLN A 219 -1.37 -7.30 21.90
N GLU A 220 -2.59 -7.79 22.00
CA GLU A 220 -3.13 -8.34 23.23
C GLU A 220 -2.27 -9.50 23.79
N GLN A 221 -1.80 -10.37 22.91
CA GLN A 221 -0.94 -11.48 23.33
C GLN A 221 0.43 -11.02 23.80
N ILE A 222 1.01 -9.98 23.17
CA ILE A 222 2.26 -9.37 23.61
C ILE A 222 2.07 -8.76 25.00
N GLU A 223 0.99 -8.00 25.21
CA GLU A 223 0.66 -7.38 26.50
C GLU A 223 0.48 -8.42 27.60
N ARG A 224 -0.29 -9.51 27.35
CA ARG A 224 -0.44 -10.64 28.29
C ARG A 224 0.89 -11.29 28.66
N LYS A 225 1.79 -11.46 27.67
CA LYS A 225 3.12 -12.02 27.92
C LYS A 225 4.01 -11.09 28.74
N VAL A 226 3.97 -9.79 28.46
CA VAL A 226 4.69 -8.78 29.24
C VAL A 226 4.20 -8.77 30.69
N GLU A 227 2.92 -8.94 30.93
CA GLU A 227 2.32 -9.04 32.27
C GLU A 227 2.55 -10.40 32.96
N GLY A 228 3.25 -11.36 32.32
CA GLY A 228 3.54 -12.68 32.87
C GLY A 228 2.37 -13.65 32.85
N LYS A 229 1.28 -13.33 32.16
CA LYS A 229 0.12 -14.23 32.01
C LYS A 229 0.36 -15.29 30.93
N GLN A 230 0.13 -16.57 31.26
CA GLN A 230 0.20 -17.65 30.26
C GLN A 230 -0.99 -17.58 29.31
N ILE A 231 -0.73 -17.77 28.01
CA ILE A 231 -1.77 -17.79 26.98
C ILE A 231 -2.33 -19.20 26.85
N THR A 232 -3.65 -19.34 26.92
CA THR A 232 -4.36 -20.63 26.88
C THR A 232 -5.44 -20.69 25.79
N GLU A 233 -5.36 -19.94 24.70
CA GLU A 233 -6.36 -20.01 23.62
C GLU A 233 -5.71 -20.41 22.31
N GLU A 234 -6.17 -21.53 21.74
CA GLU A 234 -5.90 -21.90 20.35
C GLU A 234 -6.77 -21.03 19.42
N PRO A 235 -6.26 -20.62 18.24
CA PRO A 235 -7.07 -19.91 17.27
C PRO A 235 -8.18 -20.82 16.73
N GLU A 236 -9.43 -20.32 16.74
CA GLU A 236 -10.55 -20.99 16.07
C GLU A 236 -10.22 -21.20 14.58
N GLU A 237 -10.31 -22.46 14.12
CA GLU A 237 -10.20 -22.76 12.69
C GLU A 237 -11.33 -22.07 11.92
N ALA A 238 -10.98 -21.28 10.92
CA ALA A 238 -11.96 -20.71 10.01
C ALA A 238 -12.76 -21.83 9.32
N PRO A 239 -14.10 -21.73 9.23
CA PRO A 239 -14.93 -22.75 8.61
C PRO A 239 -14.52 -22.95 7.14
N LYS A 240 -14.23 -24.18 6.76
CA LYS A 240 -13.92 -24.54 5.37
C LYS A 240 -15.13 -24.24 4.50
N ALA A 241 -14.95 -23.44 3.46
CA ALA A 241 -15.98 -23.15 2.48
C ALA A 241 -16.48 -24.45 1.84
N ARG A 242 -17.77 -24.76 2.01
CA ARG A 242 -18.44 -25.83 1.28
C ARG A 242 -18.85 -25.32 -0.09
N VAL A 243 -18.60 -26.11 -1.11
CA VAL A 243 -19.13 -25.85 -2.46
C VAL A 243 -20.64 -26.03 -2.41
N LEU A 244 -21.36 -24.92 -2.29
CA LEU A 244 -22.82 -24.86 -2.38
C LEU A 244 -23.23 -24.50 -3.83
N ASP A 245 -24.42 -24.96 -4.22
CA ASP A 245 -25.02 -24.48 -5.47
C ASP A 245 -25.10 -22.95 -5.43
N LEU A 246 -24.54 -22.30 -6.45
CA LEU A 246 -24.42 -20.84 -6.54
C LEU A 246 -25.76 -20.13 -6.32
N MET A 247 -26.85 -20.66 -6.89
CA MET A 247 -28.20 -20.10 -6.74
C MET A 247 -28.72 -20.21 -5.31
N GLN A 248 -28.43 -21.31 -4.63
CA GLN A 248 -28.83 -21.54 -3.25
C GLN A 248 -28.02 -20.64 -2.28
N ALA A 249 -26.73 -20.48 -2.53
CA ALA A 249 -25.87 -19.59 -1.76
C ALA A 249 -26.29 -18.12 -1.88
N LEU A 250 -26.60 -17.67 -3.10
CA LEU A 250 -27.08 -16.31 -3.35
C LEU A 250 -28.42 -16.02 -2.66
N LYS A 251 -29.38 -16.97 -2.69
CA LYS A 251 -30.67 -16.84 -2.00
C LYS A 251 -30.51 -16.76 -0.47
N GLN A 252 -29.70 -17.66 0.11
CA GLN A 252 -29.43 -17.66 1.54
C GLN A 252 -28.76 -16.36 2.03
N SER A 253 -27.86 -15.79 1.23
CA SER A 253 -27.20 -14.50 1.54
C SER A 253 -28.21 -13.36 1.55
N LEU A 254 -29.18 -13.33 0.64
CA LEU A 254 -30.24 -12.31 0.62
C LEU A 254 -31.14 -12.41 1.85
N GLU A 255 -31.60 -13.61 2.22
CA GLU A 255 -32.45 -13.86 3.37
C GLU A 255 -31.74 -13.56 4.71
N GLY A 256 -30.44 -13.89 4.81
CA GLY A 256 -29.63 -13.64 6.00
C GLY A 256 -29.35 -12.15 6.26
N THR A 257 -29.39 -11.31 5.24
CA THR A 257 -29.16 -9.86 5.35
C THR A 257 -30.44 -9.13 5.80
N GLU A 258 -31.63 -9.60 5.39
CA GLU A 258 -32.90 -9.04 5.84
C GLU A 258 -33.14 -9.24 7.36
N ALA A 259 -32.62 -10.33 7.94
CA ALA A 259 -32.73 -10.62 9.38
C ALA A 259 -31.84 -9.74 10.29
N LYS A 260 -30.90 -9.00 9.74
CA LYS A 260 -29.94 -8.14 10.48
C LYS A 260 -30.25 -6.63 10.41
N ALA A 261 -31.41 -6.23 9.89
CA ALA A 261 -31.83 -4.83 9.92
C ALA A 261 -32.04 -4.36 11.38
N PRO A 262 -31.46 -3.24 11.82
CA PRO A 262 -31.62 -2.76 13.20
C PRO A 262 -33.07 -2.41 13.46
N ALA A 263 -33.64 -2.99 14.52
CA ALA A 263 -34.98 -2.67 15.01
C ALA A 263 -35.12 -1.15 15.29
N LYS A 264 -36.11 -0.51 14.68
CA LYS A 264 -36.46 0.91 14.92
C LYS A 264 -36.66 1.14 16.41
N PRO A 265 -36.16 2.23 17.00
CA PRO A 265 -36.36 2.52 18.41
C PRO A 265 -37.86 2.73 18.70
N SER A 266 -38.40 1.94 19.61
CA SER A 266 -39.79 2.06 20.07
C SER A 266 -40.01 3.42 20.74
N LYS A 267 -41.04 4.17 20.33
CA LYS A 267 -41.48 5.42 20.95
C LYS A 267 -41.85 5.18 22.42
N ARG A 268 -41.08 5.75 23.33
CA ARG A 268 -41.39 5.82 24.75
C ARG A 268 -42.75 6.51 24.91
N ARG A 269 -43.75 5.74 25.38
CA ARG A 269 -45.06 6.22 25.81
C ARG A 269 -44.87 7.11 27.05
N LYS A 270 -45.20 8.40 26.94
CA LYS A 270 -45.31 9.29 28.09
C LYS A 270 -46.44 8.77 29.01
N VAL A 271 -46.07 8.34 30.21
CA VAL A 271 -47.04 8.14 31.29
C VAL A 271 -47.29 9.50 31.92
N ALA A 272 -48.50 9.99 31.77
CA ALA A 272 -49.03 11.11 32.55
C ALA A 272 -49.35 10.58 33.96
N GLY A 273 -48.63 11.08 34.94
CA GLY A 273 -48.95 10.88 36.36
C GLY A 273 -49.42 12.20 36.95
N GLY A 274 -50.69 12.27 37.25
CA GLY A 274 -51.28 13.35 38.01
C GLY A 274 -51.19 13.07 39.53
N ARG A 275 -51.21 14.17 40.24
CA ARG A 275 -51.29 14.46 41.66
C ARG A 275 -49.95 14.68 42.35
#